data_156e3cec88c9188e8c7ad018c612b46d
#
_entry.id   156e3cec88c9188e8c7ad018c612b46d
#
_cell.length_a   1.000
_cell.length_b   1.000
_cell.length_c   1.000
_cell.angle_alpha   90.00
_cell.angle_beta   90.00
_cell.angle_gamma   90.00
#
_symmetry.space_group_name_H-M   'P 1'
#
loop_
_entity.id
_entity.type
_entity.pdbx_description
1 polymer ?
#
loop_
_entity_poly.entity_id
_entity_poly.type
_entity_poly.pdbx_seq_one_letter_code
_entity_poly.pdbx_strand_id
1 'polypeptide(L)' 'MEKEKQVVPYEVRFYCDECNELVKFTGMIGMSNPPKYKHDCKCGAVYWLDKQYPAIIYK' A
#
# COMPACT_ATOMS: atom_id res chain seq x y z
N MET A 1 -24.17 -20.67 -14.37
CA MET A 1 -23.08 -21.05 -15.28
C MET A 1 -21.83 -20.25 -14.95
N GLU A 2 -20.77 -20.95 -14.62
CA GLU A 2 -19.52 -20.30 -14.31
C GLU A 2 -18.85 -19.76 -15.57
N LYS A 3 -18.24 -18.58 -15.41
CA LYS A 3 -17.41 -18.00 -16.46
C LYS A 3 -16.05 -17.69 -15.89
N GLU A 4 -15.01 -18.12 -16.56
CA GLU A 4 -13.66 -17.78 -16.21
C GLU A 4 -13.29 -16.42 -16.80
N LYS A 5 -12.68 -15.60 -15.98
CA LYS A 5 -12.18 -14.31 -16.42
C LYS A 5 -10.71 -14.23 -16.11
N GLN A 6 -9.91 -13.98 -17.12
CA GLN A 6 -8.49 -13.77 -16.91
C GLN A 6 -8.26 -12.39 -16.32
N VAL A 7 -7.52 -12.33 -15.23
CA VAL A 7 -7.13 -11.06 -14.60
C VAL A 7 -5.61 -10.98 -14.57
N VAL A 8 -5.09 -9.77 -14.70
CA VAL A 8 -3.66 -9.52 -14.65
C VAL A 8 -3.35 -8.83 -13.33
N PRO A 9 -2.49 -9.41 -12.49
CA PRO A 9 -2.11 -8.75 -11.23
C PRO A 9 -1.12 -7.62 -11.49
N TYR A 10 -1.33 -6.51 -10.81
CA TYR A 10 -0.41 -5.37 -10.82
C TYR A 10 0.01 -5.08 -9.39
N GLU A 11 1.31 -4.92 -9.18
CA GLU A 11 1.84 -4.50 -7.90
C GLU A 11 1.91 -2.98 -7.87
N VAL A 12 1.20 -2.37 -6.92
CA VAL A 12 1.23 -0.92 -6.72
C VAL A 12 2.14 -0.63 -5.56
N ARG A 13 3.16 0.19 -5.78
CA ARG A 13 4.15 0.57 -4.80
C ARG A 13 4.06 2.05 -4.51
N PHE A 14 4.30 2.41 -3.26
CA PHE A 14 4.35 3.80 -2.85
C PHE A 14 5.80 4.17 -2.51
N TYR A 15 6.29 5.23 -3.11
CA TYR A 15 7.65 5.69 -2.91
C TYR A 15 7.65 6.99 -2.12
N CYS A 16 8.66 7.13 -1.25
CA CYS A 16 8.85 8.35 -0.48
C CYS A 16 9.21 9.51 -1.40
N ASP A 17 8.59 10.67 -1.16
CA ASP A 17 8.87 11.87 -1.96
C ASP A 17 10.23 12.48 -1.67
N GLU A 18 10.83 12.16 -0.52
CA GLU A 18 12.08 12.75 -0.10
C GLU A 18 13.30 11.94 -0.56
N CYS A 19 13.26 10.62 -0.40
CA CYS A 19 14.41 9.78 -0.72
C CYS A 19 14.15 8.82 -1.88
N ASN A 20 12.94 8.78 -2.42
CA ASN A 20 12.50 7.90 -3.50
C ASN A 20 12.67 6.40 -3.18
N GLU A 21 12.68 6.06 -1.89
CA GLU A 21 12.74 4.67 -1.47
C GLU A 21 11.34 4.12 -1.25
N LEU A 22 11.21 2.81 -1.37
CA LEU A 22 9.94 2.14 -1.15
C LEU A 22 9.55 2.21 0.33
N VAL A 23 8.36 2.71 0.62
CA VAL A 23 7.85 2.72 1.98
C VAL A 23 7.34 1.33 2.35
N LYS A 24 7.41 1.00 3.64
CA LYS A 24 7.00 -0.30 4.15
C LYS A 24 5.90 -0.15 5.20
N PHE A 25 4.93 -1.03 5.15
CA PHE A 25 3.88 -1.10 6.14
C PHE A 25 4.45 -1.59 7.47
N THR A 26 4.19 -0.84 8.54
CA THR A 26 4.76 -1.15 9.86
C THR A 26 3.94 -2.16 10.65
N GLY A 27 2.73 -2.46 10.21
CA GLY A 27 1.79 -3.29 10.96
C GLY A 27 0.84 -2.49 11.84
N MET A 28 1.01 -1.19 11.94
CA MET A 28 0.14 -0.34 12.75
C MET A 28 -1.00 0.21 11.90
N ILE A 29 -2.21 0.07 12.41
CA ILE A 29 -3.43 0.51 11.74
C ILE A 29 -4.10 1.56 12.61
N GLY A 30 -4.35 2.74 12.04
CA GLY A 30 -5.09 3.78 12.71
C GLY A 30 -6.58 3.49 12.72
N MET A 31 -7.21 3.62 13.88
CA MET A 31 -8.62 3.34 14.05
C MET A 31 -9.46 4.54 13.63
N SER A 32 -9.55 4.75 12.34
CA SER A 32 -10.38 5.78 11.74
C SER A 32 -11.33 5.16 10.73
N ASN A 33 -12.25 5.93 10.22
CA ASN A 33 -13.22 5.46 9.21
C ASN A 33 -13.12 6.36 7.97
N PRO A 34 -12.47 5.90 6.88
CA PRO A 34 -11.82 4.59 6.72
C PRO A 34 -10.52 4.46 7.52
N PRO A 35 -10.08 3.23 7.81
CA PRO A 35 -8.83 3.04 8.56
C PRO A 35 -7.60 3.46 7.76
N LYS A 36 -6.58 3.91 8.47
CA LYS A 36 -5.32 4.31 7.86
C LYS A 36 -4.22 3.34 8.27
N TYR A 37 -3.31 3.09 7.36
CA TYR A 37 -2.19 2.17 7.55
C TYR A 37 -0.90 2.97 7.62
N LYS A 38 -0.14 2.75 8.68
CA LYS A 38 1.11 3.49 8.90
C LYS A 38 2.23 2.85 8.11
N HIS A 39 2.91 3.64 7.32
CA HIS A 39 4.05 3.22 6.53
C HIS A 39 5.26 4.05 6.90
N ASP A 40 6.42 3.39 7.02
CA ASP A 40 7.67 4.05 7.32
C ASP A 40 8.60 4.02 6.11
N CYS A 41 9.41 5.05 5.99
CA CYS A 41 10.54 5.08 5.08
C CYS A 41 11.83 5.10 5.88
N LYS A 42 12.90 4.55 5.33
CA LYS A 42 14.18 4.51 6.04
C LYS A 42 14.78 5.89 6.28
N CYS A 43 14.31 6.92 5.57
CA CYS A 43 14.72 8.30 5.81
C CYS A 43 14.03 8.92 7.03
N GLY A 44 13.11 8.20 7.65
CA GLY A 44 12.37 8.67 8.81
C GLY A 44 10.99 9.24 8.51
N ALA A 45 10.61 9.33 7.23
CA ALA A 45 9.28 9.82 6.86
C ALA A 45 8.22 8.78 7.21
N VAL A 46 7.06 9.27 7.64
CA VAL A 46 5.92 8.43 8.00
C VAL A 46 4.72 8.82 7.15
N TYR A 47 4.04 7.82 6.61
CA TYR A 47 2.88 8.03 5.77
C TYR A 47 1.69 7.23 6.31
N TRP A 48 0.56 7.89 6.45
CA TRP A 48 -0.71 7.25 6.80
C TRP A 48 -1.54 7.13 5.53
N LEU A 49 -1.60 5.92 5.01
CA LEU A 49 -2.24 5.65 3.73
C LEU A 49 -3.49 4.80 3.94
N ASP A 50 -4.42 4.88 3.01
CA ASP A 50 -5.67 4.14 3.09
C ASP A 50 -5.57 2.70 2.60
N LYS A 51 -4.37 2.28 2.18
CA LYS A 51 -4.07 0.91 1.74
C LYS A 51 -2.73 0.47 2.28
N GLN A 52 -2.55 -0.84 2.36
CA GLN A 52 -1.24 -1.42 2.65
C GLN A 52 -0.42 -1.48 1.37
N TYR A 53 0.77 -0.93 1.39
CA TYR A 53 1.67 -0.98 0.25
C TYR A 53 2.90 -1.83 0.58
N PRO A 54 3.43 -2.60 -0.37
CA PRO A 54 2.94 -2.74 -1.73
C PRO A 54 1.60 -3.49 -1.78
N ALA A 55 0.73 -3.06 -2.68
CA ALA A 55 -0.60 -3.64 -2.85
C ALA A 55 -0.69 -4.33 -4.20
N ILE A 56 -1.47 -5.42 -4.27
CA ILE A 56 -1.70 -6.13 -5.53
C ILE A 56 -3.15 -5.89 -5.95
N ILE A 57 -3.32 -5.36 -7.15
CA ILE A 57 -4.63 -5.18 -7.74
C ILE A 57 -4.77 -6.05 -8.97
N TYR A 58 -6.00 -6.47 -9.26
CA TYR A 58 -6.33 -7.30 -10.41
C TYR A 58 -7.23 -6.53 -11.37
N LYS A 59 -6.85 -6.52 -12.62
CA LYS A 59 -7.64 -5.87 -13.65
C LYS A 59 -7.99 -6.82 -14.77
#